data_6959ec3b4453a44e14bebe45e46bcea2
#
_entry.id   6959ec3b4453a44e14bebe45e46bcea2
#
_cell.length_a   1.000
_cell.length_b   1.000
_cell.length_c   1.000
_cell.angle_alpha   90.00
_cell.angle_beta   90.00
_cell.angle_gamma   90.00
#
_symmetry.space_group_name_H-M   'P 1'
#
loop_
_entity.id
_entity.type
_entity.pdbx_description
1 polymer ?
#
loop_
_entity_poly.entity_id
_entity_poly.type
_entity_poly.pdbx_seq_one_letter_code
_entity_poly.pdbx_strand_id
1 'polypeptide(L)'
;MIYQLMDNCNVIVSQSYEYDKLLELKSLRKFISILNEKLNSNFVYYIFWGEISDEQYLLSKTEKIDQSCHNILFWIGDEKGCIPSDETFQRFDFIFKVHLKDKDAIRTENGINVYRKGLYHFPLLTIDDVPELPVLSFEDRKYNLYYCGNLNKNRLPLYLSLKKKPQIKELITNFLLHNNLRGGDKLFNLCFKGKTFDFSNYYKNSYVKFYSGFNNGDNYKTYAHFLQNSKIVLSPKGFYSTECFRFYEAMRQGCIVITEELPHVECYQDAPCITVKSWKQLPDILINIDLYNTFSPSIIRKFYDDKLSINGIAQYVYNRILSI
;
A
#
# COMPACT_ATOMS: atom_id res chain seq x y z
N MET A 1 18.12 -7.11 14.02
CA MET A 1 18.55 -8.49 13.66
C MET A 1 18.97 -8.47 12.18
N ILE A 2 20.01 -9.22 11.81
CA ILE A 2 20.39 -9.44 10.39
C ILE A 2 20.28 -10.93 10.11
N TYR A 3 19.70 -11.29 8.98
CA TYR A 3 19.76 -12.67 8.51
C TYR A 3 19.87 -12.68 6.98
N GLN A 4 20.44 -13.74 6.46
CA GLN A 4 20.64 -13.93 5.03
C GLN A 4 19.38 -14.56 4.40
N LEU A 5 18.74 -13.86 3.48
CA LEU A 5 17.59 -14.37 2.74
C LEU A 5 18.02 -15.26 1.56
N MET A 6 19.07 -14.84 0.87
CA MET A 6 19.76 -15.53 -0.25
C MET A 6 21.24 -15.14 -0.20
N ASP A 7 22.11 -15.80 -0.96
CA ASP A 7 23.56 -15.61 -0.90
C ASP A 7 24.01 -14.14 -1.06
N ASN A 8 23.30 -13.39 -1.88
CA ASN A 8 23.56 -11.96 -2.11
C ASN A 8 22.47 -11.04 -1.55
N CYS A 9 21.65 -11.52 -0.63
CA CYS A 9 20.55 -10.72 -0.05
C CYS A 9 20.49 -10.82 1.48
N ASN A 10 20.69 -9.68 2.12
CA ASN A 10 20.63 -9.51 3.57
C ASN A 10 19.33 -8.81 3.97
N VAL A 11 18.63 -9.33 4.97
CA VAL A 11 17.46 -8.68 5.58
C VAL A 11 17.84 -8.12 6.94
N ILE A 12 17.59 -6.86 7.14
CA ILE A 12 17.85 -6.11 8.36
C ILE A 12 16.51 -5.70 8.94
N VAL A 13 16.14 -6.26 10.09
CA VAL A 13 14.89 -5.93 10.79
C VAL A 13 15.24 -5.09 11.99
N SER A 14 14.61 -3.92 12.13
CA SER A 14 14.81 -3.05 13.26
C SER A 14 14.26 -3.69 14.56
N GLN A 15 14.70 -3.18 15.72
CA GLN A 15 14.25 -3.70 17.01
C GLN A 15 12.79 -3.39 17.30
N SER A 16 12.22 -2.41 16.61
CA SER A 16 10.81 -2.02 16.73
C SER A 16 9.84 -2.99 16.05
N TYR A 17 10.36 -3.94 15.23
CA TYR A 17 9.55 -4.91 14.50
C TYR A 17 9.80 -6.34 15.00
N GLU A 18 8.76 -7.12 15.13
CA GLU A 18 8.84 -8.55 15.43
C GLU A 18 9.05 -9.33 14.12
N TYR A 19 10.16 -10.04 14.02
CA TYR A 19 10.56 -10.83 12.85
C TYR A 19 9.49 -11.83 12.40
N ASP A 20 8.85 -12.51 13.35
CA ASP A 20 7.85 -13.55 13.06
C ASP A 20 6.57 -13.01 12.40
N LYS A 21 6.44 -11.69 12.32
CA LYS A 21 5.30 -10.99 11.70
C LYS A 21 5.60 -10.38 10.33
N LEU A 22 6.73 -10.72 9.71
CA LEU A 22 7.01 -10.25 8.35
C LEU A 22 6.07 -10.95 7.34
N LEU A 23 5.24 -10.16 6.67
CA LEU A 23 4.12 -10.66 5.88
C LEU A 23 4.46 -11.01 4.42
N GLU A 24 5.69 -10.72 3.95
CA GLU A 24 6.03 -10.69 2.52
C GLU A 24 7.30 -11.48 2.19
N LEU A 25 7.75 -12.38 3.07
CA LEU A 25 9.04 -13.07 2.88
C LEU A 25 9.10 -13.93 1.62
N LYS A 26 8.02 -14.62 1.27
CA LYS A 26 7.97 -15.45 0.06
C LYS A 26 7.99 -14.57 -1.19
N SER A 27 7.22 -13.48 -1.17
CA SER A 27 7.19 -12.48 -2.24
C SER A 27 8.54 -11.81 -2.43
N LEU A 28 9.21 -11.42 -1.33
CA LEU A 28 10.56 -10.85 -1.36
C LEU A 28 11.59 -11.83 -1.92
N ARG A 29 11.57 -13.10 -1.50
CA ARG A 29 12.47 -14.13 -2.01
C ARG A 29 12.27 -14.33 -3.51
N LYS A 30 11.02 -14.41 -3.98
CA LYS A 30 10.70 -14.52 -5.41
C LYS A 30 11.17 -13.28 -6.19
N PHE A 31 10.96 -12.09 -5.63
CA PHE A 31 11.39 -10.82 -6.22
C PHE A 31 12.92 -10.78 -6.43
N ILE A 32 13.70 -11.10 -5.39
CA ILE A 32 15.17 -11.14 -5.48
C ILE A 32 15.64 -12.21 -6.47
N SER A 33 14.98 -13.38 -6.51
CA SER A 33 15.30 -14.43 -7.48
C SER A 33 15.17 -13.92 -8.93
N ILE A 34 14.07 -13.21 -9.24
CA ILE A 34 13.87 -12.62 -10.56
C ILE A 34 14.92 -11.54 -10.88
N LEU A 35 15.31 -10.73 -9.90
CA LEU A 35 16.37 -9.75 -10.10
C LEU A 35 17.72 -10.42 -10.38
N ASN A 36 18.05 -11.50 -9.67
CA ASN A 36 19.29 -12.28 -9.91
C ASN A 36 19.33 -12.91 -11.30
N GLU A 37 18.19 -13.32 -11.84
CA GLU A 37 18.11 -13.83 -13.22
C GLU A 37 18.36 -12.73 -14.26
N LYS A 38 18.03 -11.47 -13.95
CA LYS A 38 18.13 -10.32 -14.86
C LYS A 38 19.47 -9.57 -14.74
N LEU A 39 20.01 -9.50 -13.54
CA LEU A 39 21.23 -8.77 -13.21
C LEU A 39 22.39 -9.77 -13.02
N ASN A 40 23.61 -9.31 -13.23
CA ASN A 40 24.80 -10.12 -12.99
C ASN A 40 25.10 -10.29 -11.50
N SER A 41 26.11 -11.10 -11.15
CA SER A 41 26.49 -11.41 -9.77
C SER A 41 27.12 -10.24 -8.99
N ASN A 42 27.29 -9.07 -9.61
CA ASN A 42 27.96 -7.92 -8.98
C ASN A 42 27.00 -7.04 -8.16
N PHE A 43 25.77 -7.52 -7.87
CA PHE A 43 24.79 -6.81 -7.09
C PHE A 43 24.55 -7.50 -5.74
N VAL A 44 24.54 -6.69 -4.67
CA VAL A 44 24.19 -7.12 -3.31
C VAL A 44 22.97 -6.36 -2.84
N TYR A 45 21.99 -7.08 -2.33
CA TYR A 45 20.72 -6.53 -1.90
C TYR A 45 20.62 -6.46 -0.38
N TYR A 46 20.06 -5.36 0.10
CA TYR A 46 19.74 -5.12 1.50
C TYR A 46 18.25 -4.79 1.60
N ILE A 47 17.52 -5.57 2.35
CA ILE A 47 16.10 -5.31 2.64
C ILE A 47 16.04 -4.77 4.06
N PHE A 48 15.63 -3.53 4.22
CA PHE A 48 15.47 -2.92 5.52
C PHE A 48 14.00 -2.80 5.92
N TRP A 49 13.65 -3.44 7.02
CA TRP A 49 12.33 -3.36 7.64
C TRP A 49 12.42 -2.51 8.90
N GLY A 50 12.18 -1.22 8.78
CA GLY A 50 12.29 -0.26 9.85
C GLY A 50 11.76 1.11 9.47
N GLU A 51 11.36 1.92 10.46
CA GLU A 51 11.02 3.32 10.24
C GLU A 51 12.28 4.18 10.04
N ILE A 52 12.10 5.44 9.65
CA ILE A 52 13.21 6.40 9.50
C ILE A 52 13.97 6.61 10.83
N SER A 53 13.29 6.52 11.96
CA SER A 53 13.91 6.57 13.28
C SER A 53 14.92 5.46 13.55
N ASP A 54 14.84 4.37 12.78
CA ASP A 54 15.73 3.21 12.88
C ASP A 54 16.91 3.28 11.89
N GLU A 55 17.07 4.39 11.15
CA GLU A 55 18.12 4.55 10.14
C GLU A 55 19.53 4.33 10.69
N GLN A 56 19.82 4.84 11.90
CA GLN A 56 21.11 4.62 12.56
C GLN A 56 21.37 3.13 12.83
N TYR A 57 20.33 2.37 13.10
CA TYR A 57 20.46 0.91 13.24
C TYR A 57 20.81 0.27 11.87
N LEU A 58 20.18 0.66 10.77
CA LEU A 58 20.56 0.22 9.42
C LEU A 58 22.03 0.53 9.16
N LEU A 59 22.47 1.77 9.39
CA LEU A 59 23.83 2.23 9.16
C LEU A 59 24.85 1.44 9.99
N SER A 60 24.57 1.15 11.27
CA SER A 60 25.43 0.32 12.12
C SER A 60 25.56 -1.12 11.63
N LYS A 61 24.55 -1.65 10.93
CA LYS A 61 24.56 -3.01 10.39
C LYS A 61 25.19 -3.10 9.00
N THR A 62 25.42 -1.98 8.35
CA THR A 62 26.01 -1.90 7.01
C THR A 62 27.34 -1.16 6.98
N GLU A 63 28.02 -1.02 8.11
CA GLU A 63 29.36 -0.38 8.20
C GLU A 63 30.43 -1.04 7.33
N LYS A 64 30.33 -2.36 7.12
CA LYS A 64 31.33 -3.18 6.40
C LYS A 64 30.76 -3.77 5.11
N ILE A 65 29.96 -3.01 4.37
CA ILE A 65 29.48 -3.47 3.07
C ILE A 65 30.63 -3.43 2.04
N ASP A 66 30.62 -4.38 1.12
CA ASP A 66 31.61 -4.45 0.06
C ASP A 66 31.33 -3.38 -1.01
N GLN A 67 32.20 -2.38 -1.08
CA GLN A 67 32.10 -1.29 -2.06
C GLN A 67 32.56 -1.69 -3.48
N SER A 68 33.10 -2.90 -3.67
CA SER A 68 33.40 -3.42 -5.01
C SER A 68 32.16 -3.94 -5.74
N CYS A 69 31.07 -4.15 -5.01
CA CYS A 69 29.76 -4.55 -5.53
C CYS A 69 28.81 -3.35 -5.59
N HIS A 70 27.81 -3.44 -6.46
CA HIS A 70 26.68 -2.49 -6.43
C HIS A 70 25.72 -2.84 -5.30
N ASN A 71 25.57 -1.92 -4.34
CA ASN A 71 24.74 -2.11 -3.15
C ASN A 71 23.37 -1.48 -3.34
N ILE A 72 22.33 -2.31 -3.27
CA ILE A 72 20.93 -1.90 -3.46
C ILE A 72 20.19 -2.04 -2.15
N LEU A 73 19.54 -0.96 -1.70
CA LEU A 73 18.68 -0.94 -0.52
C LEU A 73 17.21 -0.94 -0.93
N PHE A 74 16.44 -1.92 -0.43
CA PHE A 74 14.97 -1.91 -0.42
C PHE A 74 14.49 -1.57 0.99
N TRP A 75 13.97 -0.37 1.16
CA TRP A 75 13.47 0.11 2.45
C TRP A 75 11.95 0.01 2.51
N ILE A 76 11.42 -0.99 3.21
CA ILE A 76 10.02 -1.42 3.10
C ILE A 76 9.16 -1.19 4.36
N GLY A 77 9.70 -0.66 5.45
CA GLY A 77 8.98 -0.54 6.74
C GLY A 77 8.53 0.87 7.12
N ASP A 78 8.95 1.92 6.40
CA ASP A 78 8.65 3.32 6.79
C ASP A 78 7.37 3.84 6.16
N GLU A 79 6.22 3.66 6.85
CA GLU A 79 4.94 4.20 6.41
C GLU A 79 4.90 5.76 6.37
N LYS A 80 5.80 6.43 7.07
CA LYS A 80 5.89 7.91 7.07
C LYS A 80 6.50 8.46 5.79
N GLY A 81 7.24 7.63 5.04
CA GLY A 81 7.82 7.96 3.74
C GLY A 81 8.86 9.09 3.82
N CYS A 82 9.67 9.16 4.87
CA CYS A 82 10.69 10.18 5.01
C CYS A 82 11.90 9.88 4.11
N ILE A 83 12.61 10.94 3.67
CA ILE A 83 13.83 10.82 2.86
C ILE A 83 14.99 10.32 3.74
N PRO A 84 15.78 9.33 3.27
CA PRO A 84 16.99 8.88 3.96
C PRO A 84 18.05 9.98 4.10
N SER A 85 18.96 9.82 5.06
CA SER A 85 20.08 10.72 5.29
C SER A 85 21.15 10.63 4.19
N ASP A 86 22.02 11.66 4.10
CA ASP A 86 23.15 11.64 3.17
C ASP A 86 24.10 10.46 3.38
N GLU A 87 24.24 10.00 4.62
CA GLU A 87 25.08 8.84 4.95
C GLU A 87 24.52 7.54 4.29
N THR A 88 23.20 7.37 4.29
CA THR A 88 22.57 6.24 3.58
C THR A 88 22.81 6.35 2.07
N PHE A 89 22.73 7.53 1.47
CA PHE A 89 23.03 7.73 0.04
C PHE A 89 24.49 7.50 -0.33
N GLN A 90 25.42 7.72 0.59
CA GLN A 90 26.84 7.43 0.36
C GLN A 90 27.14 5.92 0.40
N ARG A 91 26.28 5.14 1.04
CA ARG A 91 26.49 3.71 1.29
C ARG A 91 25.85 2.82 0.25
N PHE A 92 24.73 3.25 -0.34
CA PHE A 92 23.98 2.49 -1.33
C PHE A 92 23.89 3.21 -2.67
N ASP A 93 24.17 2.48 -3.75
CA ASP A 93 24.09 3.02 -5.12
C ASP A 93 22.63 3.30 -5.53
N PHE A 94 21.72 2.42 -5.06
CA PHE A 94 20.29 2.49 -5.35
C PHE A 94 19.49 2.29 -4.07
N ILE A 95 18.52 3.17 -3.83
CA ILE A 95 17.59 3.08 -2.72
C ILE A 95 16.18 3.03 -3.28
N PHE A 96 15.51 1.91 -3.11
CA PHE A 96 14.10 1.70 -3.43
C PHE A 96 13.29 1.76 -2.14
N LYS A 97 12.45 2.77 -2.00
CA LYS A 97 11.76 3.06 -0.74
C LYS A 97 10.26 3.17 -0.93
N VAL A 98 9.49 2.49 -0.06
CA VAL A 98 8.03 2.59 -0.01
C VAL A 98 7.58 3.98 0.47
N HIS A 99 6.37 4.36 0.12
CA HIS A 99 5.65 5.53 0.65
C HIS A 99 6.35 6.89 0.44
N LEU A 100 7.15 7.05 -0.60
CA LEU A 100 7.72 8.37 -0.95
C LEU A 100 6.59 9.37 -1.24
N LYS A 101 6.74 10.60 -0.75
CA LYS A 101 5.71 11.64 -0.86
C LYS A 101 6.00 12.60 -1.99
N ASP A 102 4.95 13.10 -2.64
CA ASP A 102 5.05 14.07 -3.73
C ASP A 102 5.82 15.34 -3.32
N LYS A 103 5.61 15.81 -2.09
CA LYS A 103 6.30 17.01 -1.55
C LYS A 103 7.81 16.86 -1.44
N ASP A 104 8.33 15.64 -1.43
CA ASP A 104 9.76 15.32 -1.29
C ASP A 104 10.43 15.10 -2.66
N ALA A 105 9.65 15.21 -3.75
CA ALA A 105 10.18 15.23 -5.10
C ALA A 105 10.96 16.51 -5.37
N ILE A 106 12.08 16.41 -6.09
CA ILE A 106 12.86 17.58 -6.50
C ILE A 106 12.29 18.25 -7.75
N ARG A 107 11.54 17.53 -8.56
CA ARG A 107 10.78 18.01 -9.71
C ARG A 107 9.74 16.96 -10.16
N THR A 108 8.87 17.35 -11.07
CA THR A 108 7.91 16.45 -11.72
C THR A 108 8.16 16.47 -13.23
N GLU A 109 8.29 15.30 -13.85
CA GLU A 109 8.49 15.12 -15.29
C GLU A 109 7.37 14.22 -15.84
N ASN A 110 6.64 14.70 -16.85
CA ASN A 110 5.50 13.98 -17.43
C ASN A 110 4.48 13.46 -16.42
N GLY A 111 4.21 14.23 -15.34
CA GLY A 111 3.30 13.85 -14.27
C GLY A 111 3.89 12.87 -13.25
N ILE A 112 5.17 12.51 -13.35
CA ILE A 112 5.86 11.59 -12.45
C ILE A 112 6.86 12.36 -11.60
N ASN A 113 6.86 12.09 -10.32
CA ASN A 113 7.81 12.67 -9.37
C ASN A 113 9.21 12.07 -9.56
N VAL A 114 10.18 12.97 -9.64
CA VAL A 114 11.61 12.63 -9.67
C VAL A 114 12.19 13.02 -8.33
N TYR A 115 12.76 12.04 -7.66
CA TYR A 115 13.44 12.23 -6.39
C TYR A 115 14.95 12.43 -6.57
N ARG A 116 15.68 12.57 -5.46
CA ARG A 116 17.13 12.62 -5.46
C ARG A 116 17.72 11.46 -6.25
N LYS A 117 18.82 11.69 -6.97
CA LYS A 117 19.55 10.64 -7.72
C LYS A 117 19.82 9.43 -6.82
N GLY A 118 19.52 8.24 -7.32
CA GLY A 118 19.65 6.98 -6.59
C GLY A 118 18.44 6.63 -5.70
N LEU A 119 17.45 7.53 -5.52
CA LEU A 119 16.23 7.26 -4.75
C LEU A 119 15.04 7.02 -5.69
N TYR A 120 14.40 5.88 -5.53
CA TYR A 120 13.24 5.45 -6.32
C TYR A 120 12.11 4.99 -5.43
N HIS A 121 10.88 5.22 -5.88
CA HIS A 121 9.72 4.65 -5.22
C HIS A 121 9.72 3.13 -5.37
N PHE A 122 9.38 2.42 -4.29
CA PHE A 122 9.19 0.97 -4.28
C PHE A 122 7.71 0.66 -4.00
N PRO A 123 7.00 0.01 -4.93
CA PRO A 123 5.63 -0.39 -4.70
C PRO A 123 5.52 -1.44 -3.58
N LEU A 124 4.39 -1.46 -2.87
CA LEU A 124 4.14 -2.52 -1.89
C LEU A 124 4.01 -3.88 -2.59
N LEU A 125 4.55 -4.92 -1.97
CA LEU A 125 4.26 -6.29 -2.36
C LEU A 125 2.91 -6.74 -1.77
N THR A 126 2.30 -7.77 -2.35
CA THR A 126 1.08 -8.36 -1.78
C THR A 126 1.42 -9.22 -0.57
N ILE A 127 0.48 -9.32 0.39
CA ILE A 127 0.62 -10.20 1.55
C ILE A 127 0.64 -11.66 1.09
N ASP A 128 1.66 -12.42 1.49
CA ASP A 128 1.88 -13.81 1.07
C ASP A 128 0.73 -14.76 1.41
N ASP A 129 0.01 -14.50 2.50
CA ASP A 129 -1.08 -15.35 2.98
C ASP A 129 -2.44 -15.08 2.31
N VAL A 130 -2.55 -14.00 1.53
CA VAL A 130 -3.77 -13.72 0.75
C VAL A 130 -3.74 -14.52 -0.55
N PRO A 131 -4.56 -15.59 -0.68
CA PRO A 131 -4.52 -16.44 -1.86
C PRO A 131 -4.94 -15.67 -3.13
N GLU A 132 -4.28 -15.99 -4.23
CA GLU A 132 -4.69 -15.55 -5.55
C GLU A 132 -5.79 -16.47 -6.08
N LEU A 133 -6.91 -15.90 -6.50
CA LEU A 133 -8.07 -16.63 -7.02
C LEU A 133 -8.31 -16.24 -8.48
N PRO A 134 -9.00 -17.08 -9.28
CA PRO A 134 -9.37 -16.72 -10.65
C PRO A 134 -10.17 -15.42 -10.71
N VAL A 135 -9.89 -14.60 -11.72
CA VAL A 135 -10.60 -13.34 -11.93
C VAL A 135 -11.96 -13.63 -12.56
N LEU A 136 -13.03 -13.18 -11.91
CA LEU A 136 -14.41 -13.31 -12.41
C LEU A 136 -14.81 -12.09 -13.24
N SER A 137 -15.75 -12.29 -14.18
CA SER A 137 -16.43 -11.17 -14.85
C SER A 137 -17.25 -10.35 -13.84
N PHE A 138 -17.63 -9.11 -14.16
CA PHE A 138 -18.45 -8.33 -13.24
C PHE A 138 -19.85 -8.91 -13.04
N GLU A 139 -20.39 -9.58 -14.05
CA GLU A 139 -21.70 -10.23 -14.02
C GLU A 139 -21.74 -11.39 -13.03
N ASP A 140 -20.64 -12.13 -12.92
CA ASP A 140 -20.50 -13.29 -12.04
C ASP A 140 -20.22 -12.91 -10.57
N ARG A 141 -19.97 -11.62 -10.30
CA ARG A 141 -19.63 -11.15 -8.94
C ARG A 141 -20.89 -10.85 -8.12
N LYS A 142 -20.92 -11.41 -6.92
CA LYS A 142 -22.03 -11.34 -5.98
C LYS A 142 -22.22 -9.97 -5.34
N TYR A 143 -21.10 -9.27 -5.04
CA TYR A 143 -21.11 -8.03 -4.29
C TYR A 143 -20.83 -6.83 -5.19
N ASN A 144 -21.66 -5.80 -5.06
CA ASN A 144 -21.42 -4.53 -5.75
C ASN A 144 -20.31 -3.71 -5.06
N LEU A 145 -20.23 -3.79 -3.73
CA LEU A 145 -19.29 -3.00 -2.93
C LEU A 145 -18.71 -3.83 -1.78
N TYR A 146 -17.41 -3.77 -1.61
CA TYR A 146 -16.71 -4.39 -0.50
C TYR A 146 -15.80 -3.41 0.24
N TYR A 147 -15.86 -3.49 1.54
CA TYR A 147 -14.86 -2.96 2.46
C TYR A 147 -14.89 -3.75 3.77
N CYS A 148 -13.73 -4.20 4.23
CA CYS A 148 -13.55 -4.77 5.56
C CYS A 148 -12.22 -4.24 6.13
N GLY A 149 -12.26 -3.54 7.25
CA GLY A 149 -11.03 -2.99 7.80
C GLY A 149 -11.16 -2.23 9.11
N ASN A 150 -10.00 -1.94 9.69
CA ASN A 150 -9.89 -1.16 10.90
C ASN A 150 -10.41 0.27 10.70
N LEU A 151 -11.26 0.75 11.62
CA LEU A 151 -11.63 2.16 11.71
C LEU A 151 -10.54 2.92 12.48
N ASN A 152 -9.77 3.70 11.76
CA ASN A 152 -8.81 4.65 12.31
C ASN A 152 -9.22 6.09 11.99
N LYS A 153 -8.46 7.07 12.48
CA LYS A 153 -8.76 8.50 12.28
C LYS A 153 -8.85 8.90 10.81
N ASN A 154 -7.96 8.37 9.96
CA ASN A 154 -7.94 8.68 8.54
C ASN A 154 -9.12 8.08 7.77
N ARG A 155 -9.74 7.03 8.30
CA ARG A 155 -10.89 6.34 7.72
C ARG A 155 -12.24 6.86 8.23
N LEU A 156 -12.22 7.77 9.22
CA LEU A 156 -13.43 8.40 9.73
C LEU A 156 -14.23 9.18 8.66
N PRO A 157 -13.60 9.91 7.71
CA PRO A 157 -14.33 10.53 6.60
C PRO A 157 -15.08 9.53 5.73
N LEU A 158 -14.48 8.38 5.41
CA LEU A 158 -15.15 7.28 4.69
C LEU A 158 -16.35 6.75 5.50
N TYR A 159 -16.13 6.44 6.79
CA TYR A 159 -17.19 5.98 7.69
C TYR A 159 -18.38 6.94 7.71
N LEU A 160 -18.13 8.25 7.80
CA LEU A 160 -19.17 9.27 7.82
C LEU A 160 -19.91 9.38 6.48
N SER A 161 -19.22 9.20 5.35
CA SER A 161 -19.84 9.26 4.02
C SER A 161 -20.83 8.11 3.78
N LEU A 162 -20.64 6.99 4.45
CA LEU A 162 -21.54 5.84 4.38
C LEU A 162 -22.78 5.98 5.28
N LYS A 163 -22.80 6.93 6.21
CA LYS A 163 -23.93 7.14 7.13
C LYS A 163 -24.97 8.07 6.54
N LYS A 164 -26.23 7.63 6.50
CA LYS A 164 -27.36 8.51 6.14
C LYS A 164 -27.56 9.66 7.14
N LYS A 165 -27.31 9.40 8.42
CA LYS A 165 -27.46 10.39 9.51
C LYS A 165 -26.34 10.23 10.54
N PRO A 166 -25.19 10.90 10.34
CA PRO A 166 -24.12 10.92 11.33
C PRO A 166 -24.58 11.58 12.64
N GLN A 167 -24.07 11.10 13.77
CA GLN A 167 -24.34 11.73 15.07
C GLN A 167 -23.46 13.00 15.23
N ILE A 168 -23.96 13.99 15.95
CA ILE A 168 -23.24 15.26 16.15
C ILE A 168 -21.84 15.02 16.74
N LYS A 169 -21.69 14.12 17.71
CA LYS A 169 -20.40 13.77 18.31
C LYS A 169 -19.40 13.18 17.30
N GLU A 170 -19.87 12.43 16.28
CA GLU A 170 -19.02 11.87 15.23
C GLU A 170 -18.52 12.98 14.28
N LEU A 171 -19.40 13.93 13.96
CA LEU A 171 -19.03 15.10 13.15
C LEU A 171 -18.04 16.00 13.87
N ILE A 172 -18.25 16.27 15.18
CA ILE A 172 -17.31 17.01 16.02
C ILE A 172 -15.97 16.27 16.08
N THR A 173 -15.97 14.95 16.27
CA THR A 173 -14.73 14.15 16.27
C THR A 173 -13.97 14.33 14.99
N ASN A 174 -14.65 14.20 13.84
CA ASN A 174 -14.01 14.36 12.52
C ASN A 174 -13.45 15.79 12.34
N PHE A 175 -14.19 16.81 12.75
CA PHE A 175 -13.72 18.20 12.69
C PHE A 175 -12.46 18.42 13.53
N LEU A 176 -12.45 17.94 14.78
CA LEU A 176 -11.28 18.07 15.67
C LEU A 176 -10.05 17.34 15.12
N LEU A 177 -10.23 16.13 14.59
CA LEU A 177 -9.13 15.35 14.02
C LEU A 177 -8.59 15.99 12.72
N HIS A 178 -9.47 16.44 11.84
CA HIS A 178 -9.09 17.07 10.58
C HIS A 178 -8.26 18.35 10.78
N ASN A 179 -8.59 19.13 11.83
CA ASN A 179 -7.90 20.37 12.16
C ASN A 179 -6.80 20.18 13.23
N ASN A 180 -6.42 18.97 13.57
CA ASN A 180 -5.42 18.62 14.60
C ASN A 180 -5.68 19.31 15.95
N LEU A 181 -6.94 19.47 16.32
CA LEU A 181 -7.36 20.13 17.55
C LEU A 181 -7.28 19.20 18.76
N ARG A 182 -6.97 19.78 19.92
CA ARG A 182 -6.87 19.06 21.19
C ARG A 182 -8.21 18.35 21.51
N GLY A 183 -8.12 17.10 21.93
CA GLY A 183 -9.29 16.29 22.35
C GLY A 183 -9.89 15.41 21.24
N GLY A 184 -9.50 15.60 19.97
CA GLY A 184 -9.99 14.78 18.85
C GLY A 184 -9.74 13.28 19.07
N ASP A 185 -8.54 12.91 19.52
CA ASP A 185 -8.18 11.51 19.81
C ASP A 185 -9.00 10.92 20.96
N LYS A 186 -9.20 11.70 22.02
CA LYS A 186 -9.98 11.26 23.18
C LYS A 186 -11.43 11.02 22.79
N LEU A 187 -12.01 11.92 21.98
CA LEU A 187 -13.37 11.80 21.50
C LEU A 187 -13.50 10.64 20.49
N PHE A 188 -12.52 10.43 19.63
CA PHE A 188 -12.48 9.29 18.73
C PHE A 188 -12.51 7.97 19.51
N ASN A 189 -11.66 7.82 20.51
CA ASN A 189 -11.63 6.62 21.35
C ASN A 189 -12.99 6.41 22.07
N LEU A 190 -13.60 7.46 22.60
CA LEU A 190 -14.92 7.37 23.25
C LEU A 190 -16.01 6.91 22.27
N CYS A 191 -15.98 7.40 21.04
CA CYS A 191 -17.03 7.10 20.05
C CYS A 191 -16.85 5.73 19.40
N PHE A 192 -15.61 5.28 19.14
CA PHE A 192 -15.33 4.21 18.20
C PHE A 192 -14.53 3.03 18.75
N LYS A 193 -13.73 3.22 19.82
CA LYS A 193 -12.90 2.14 20.38
C LYS A 193 -13.76 0.96 20.84
N GLY A 194 -13.35 -0.26 20.46
CA GLY A 194 -14.03 -1.51 20.84
C GLY A 194 -15.34 -1.78 20.10
N LYS A 195 -15.69 -0.97 19.08
CA LYS A 195 -16.95 -1.11 18.34
C LYS A 195 -16.72 -1.63 16.92
N THR A 196 -17.69 -2.39 16.44
CA THR A 196 -17.81 -2.81 15.04
C THR A 196 -19.02 -2.10 14.42
N PHE A 197 -18.86 -1.68 13.17
CA PHE A 197 -19.93 -1.00 12.43
C PHE A 197 -20.15 -1.74 11.11
N ASP A 198 -21.41 -2.11 10.86
CA ASP A 198 -21.83 -2.85 9.67
C ASP A 198 -22.74 -1.97 8.80
N PHE A 199 -22.30 -1.70 7.58
CA PHE A 199 -23.00 -0.92 6.58
C PHE A 199 -23.51 -1.79 5.41
N SER A 200 -23.40 -3.12 5.50
CA SER A 200 -23.74 -4.05 4.41
C SER A 200 -25.19 -3.91 3.92
N ASN A 201 -26.08 -3.45 4.77
CA ASN A 201 -27.50 -3.23 4.43
C ASN A 201 -27.80 -1.85 3.84
N TYR A 202 -26.83 -0.94 3.79
CA TYR A 202 -27.04 0.43 3.26
C TYR A 202 -27.03 0.48 1.73
N TYR A 203 -26.28 -0.43 1.11
CA TYR A 203 -26.15 -0.55 -0.35
C TYR A 203 -26.51 -1.97 -0.77
N LYS A 204 -27.24 -2.09 -1.88
CA LYS A 204 -27.67 -3.39 -2.40
C LYS A 204 -26.46 -4.28 -2.71
N ASN A 205 -26.49 -5.51 -2.23
CA ASN A 205 -25.42 -6.50 -2.43
C ASN A 205 -24.04 -5.93 -2.03
N SER A 206 -23.92 -5.38 -0.84
CA SER A 206 -22.64 -4.89 -0.32
C SER A 206 -22.20 -5.64 0.94
N TYR A 207 -20.89 -5.65 1.18
CA TYR A 207 -20.30 -6.08 2.43
C TYR A 207 -19.33 -5.00 2.89
N VAL A 208 -19.75 -4.18 3.84
CA VAL A 208 -18.99 -3.02 4.31
C VAL A 208 -18.95 -3.00 5.82
N LYS A 209 -17.77 -3.32 6.40
CA LYS A 209 -17.59 -3.40 7.85
C LYS A 209 -16.35 -2.65 8.32
N PHE A 210 -16.51 -1.96 9.44
CA PHE A 210 -15.41 -1.34 10.17
C PHE A 210 -15.25 -2.04 11.52
N TYR A 211 -14.02 -2.42 11.84
CA TYR A 211 -13.65 -3.03 13.11
C TYR A 211 -12.80 -2.06 13.94
N SER A 212 -12.84 -2.24 15.24
CA SER A 212 -11.91 -1.58 16.14
C SER A 212 -10.66 -2.45 16.32
N GLY A 213 -9.49 -1.87 16.03
CA GLY A 213 -8.20 -2.56 16.17
C GLY A 213 -7.71 -3.24 14.89
N PHE A 214 -6.42 -3.48 14.87
CA PHE A 214 -5.72 -4.13 13.76
C PHE A 214 -5.99 -5.65 13.81
N ASN A 215 -6.06 -6.31 12.66
CA ASN A 215 -6.24 -7.76 12.51
C ASN A 215 -7.57 -8.35 13.06
N ASN A 216 -8.60 -7.51 13.28
CA ASN A 216 -9.92 -7.96 13.73
C ASN A 216 -10.91 -8.17 12.57
N GLY A 217 -10.42 -8.20 11.31
CA GLY A 217 -11.23 -8.42 10.11
C GLY A 217 -11.38 -9.89 9.74
N ASP A 218 -11.77 -10.13 8.49
CA ASP A 218 -11.88 -11.47 7.93
C ASP A 218 -10.50 -12.14 7.83
N ASN A 219 -10.44 -13.47 7.96
CA ASN A 219 -9.21 -14.20 7.67
C ASN A 219 -8.84 -14.10 6.18
N TYR A 220 -7.58 -14.34 5.82
CA TYR A 220 -7.07 -14.12 4.47
C TYR A 220 -7.81 -14.89 3.37
N LYS A 221 -8.28 -16.12 3.64
CA LYS A 221 -9.08 -16.90 2.68
C LYS A 221 -10.45 -16.27 2.44
N THR A 222 -11.16 -15.92 3.49
CA THR A 222 -12.45 -15.24 3.43
C THR A 222 -12.32 -13.88 2.76
N TYR A 223 -11.29 -13.13 3.10
CA TYR A 223 -10.95 -11.85 2.48
C TYR A 223 -10.73 -11.98 0.97
N ALA A 224 -9.92 -12.94 0.53
CA ALA A 224 -9.67 -13.20 -0.89
C ALA A 224 -10.96 -13.55 -1.65
N HIS A 225 -11.85 -14.37 -1.05
CA HIS A 225 -13.15 -14.67 -1.63
C HIS A 225 -14.06 -13.45 -1.74
N PHE A 226 -14.04 -12.55 -0.77
CA PHE A 226 -14.78 -11.29 -0.86
C PHE A 226 -14.23 -10.41 -1.99
N LEU A 227 -12.91 -10.29 -2.13
CA LEU A 227 -12.31 -9.55 -3.24
C LEU A 227 -12.73 -10.14 -4.58
N GLN A 228 -12.60 -11.47 -4.76
CA GLN A 228 -12.98 -12.17 -6.00
C GLN A 228 -14.43 -11.89 -6.39
N ASN A 229 -15.33 -11.86 -5.41
CA ASN A 229 -16.77 -11.73 -5.61
C ASN A 229 -17.27 -10.29 -5.56
N SER A 230 -16.37 -9.28 -5.51
CA SER A 230 -16.75 -7.87 -5.42
C SER A 230 -16.42 -7.11 -6.69
N LYS A 231 -17.34 -6.26 -7.14
CA LYS A 231 -17.14 -5.38 -8.31
C LYS A 231 -16.28 -4.18 -7.93
N ILE A 232 -16.62 -3.52 -6.83
CA ILE A 232 -15.96 -2.32 -6.31
C ILE A 232 -15.37 -2.62 -4.92
N VAL A 233 -14.14 -2.16 -4.71
CA VAL A 233 -13.44 -2.26 -3.43
C VAL A 233 -13.01 -0.87 -2.97
N LEU A 234 -13.32 -0.51 -1.72
CA LEU A 234 -12.84 0.74 -1.13
C LEU A 234 -11.46 0.53 -0.52
N SER A 235 -10.51 1.35 -0.92
CA SER A 235 -9.14 1.34 -0.42
C SER A 235 -8.77 2.69 0.22
N PRO A 236 -9.34 3.00 1.39
CA PRO A 236 -9.02 4.25 2.08
C PRO A 236 -7.61 4.22 2.64
N LYS A 237 -7.06 5.42 2.81
CA LYS A 237 -5.76 5.68 3.42
C LYS A 237 -5.52 4.85 4.68
N GLY A 238 -4.28 4.35 4.83
CA GLY A 238 -3.78 3.71 6.03
C GLY A 238 -3.56 4.70 7.18
N PHE A 239 -2.52 4.48 7.99
CA PHE A 239 -2.16 5.43 9.05
C PHE A 239 -1.45 6.67 8.52
N TYR A 240 -0.60 6.53 7.51
CA TYR A 240 0.21 7.62 6.98
C TYR A 240 0.15 7.76 5.45
N SER A 241 -0.04 6.65 4.73
CA SER A 241 -0.02 6.61 3.26
C SER A 241 -1.37 6.19 2.68
N THR A 242 -1.66 6.64 1.45
CA THR A 242 -2.76 6.14 0.61
C THR A 242 -2.43 4.79 0.00
N GLU A 243 -1.15 4.44 -0.07
CA GLU A 243 -0.71 3.12 -0.48
C GLU A 243 -1.03 2.09 0.62
N CYS A 244 -1.83 1.12 0.30
CA CYS A 244 -2.11 0.01 1.21
C CYS A 244 -2.30 -1.30 0.44
N PHE A 245 -2.01 -2.41 1.07
CA PHE A 245 -2.10 -3.76 0.47
C PHE A 245 -3.42 -4.02 -0.23
N ARG A 246 -4.54 -3.52 0.32
CA ARG A 246 -5.87 -3.69 -0.28
C ARG A 246 -5.97 -3.17 -1.71
N PHE A 247 -5.27 -2.07 -2.04
CA PHE A 247 -5.23 -1.55 -3.40
C PHE A 247 -4.67 -2.61 -4.35
N TYR A 248 -3.52 -3.18 -4.02
CA TYR A 248 -2.85 -4.18 -4.84
C TYR A 248 -3.66 -5.49 -4.94
N GLU A 249 -4.17 -5.96 -3.82
CA GLU A 249 -4.95 -7.19 -3.74
C GLU A 249 -6.28 -7.09 -4.51
N ALA A 250 -6.94 -5.93 -4.46
CA ALA A 250 -8.15 -5.67 -5.22
C ALA A 250 -7.86 -5.57 -6.73
N MET A 251 -6.77 -4.88 -7.13
CA MET A 251 -6.33 -4.83 -8.53
C MET A 251 -5.98 -6.21 -9.06
N ARG A 252 -5.30 -7.04 -8.25
CA ARG A 252 -4.99 -8.44 -8.57
C ARG A 252 -6.24 -9.26 -8.86
N GLN A 253 -7.35 -8.97 -8.18
CA GLN A 253 -8.64 -9.64 -8.40
C GLN A 253 -9.51 -8.95 -9.47
N GLY A 254 -8.97 -7.92 -10.17
CA GLY A 254 -9.70 -7.20 -11.20
C GLY A 254 -10.89 -6.41 -10.68
N CYS A 255 -10.83 -5.90 -9.44
CA CYS A 255 -11.86 -5.05 -8.85
C CYS A 255 -11.66 -3.60 -9.24
N ILE A 256 -12.73 -2.85 -9.46
CA ILE A 256 -12.68 -1.39 -9.51
C ILE A 256 -12.31 -0.90 -8.12
N VAL A 257 -11.19 -0.19 -7.99
CA VAL A 257 -10.74 0.35 -6.72
C VAL A 257 -11.12 1.82 -6.62
N ILE A 258 -11.77 2.21 -5.49
CA ILE A 258 -11.97 3.61 -5.13
C ILE A 258 -11.00 3.93 -3.99
N THR A 259 -10.14 4.94 -4.19
CA THR A 259 -9.09 5.34 -3.24
C THR A 259 -8.92 6.86 -3.21
N GLU A 260 -8.23 7.39 -2.21
CA GLU A 260 -7.68 8.74 -2.28
C GLU A 260 -6.54 8.79 -3.30
N GLU A 261 -6.10 10.00 -3.63
CA GLU A 261 -5.01 10.23 -4.57
C GLU A 261 -3.75 9.45 -4.19
N LEU A 262 -3.24 8.68 -5.15
CA LEU A 262 -2.00 7.92 -5.02
C LEU A 262 -0.80 8.82 -5.30
N PRO A 263 0.41 8.48 -4.82
CA PRO A 263 1.62 9.21 -5.19
C PRO A 263 1.83 9.27 -6.71
N HIS A 264 2.34 10.39 -7.20
CA HIS A 264 2.62 10.60 -8.63
C HIS A 264 3.93 9.89 -9.04
N VAL A 265 3.91 8.56 -9.02
CA VAL A 265 5.06 7.70 -9.35
C VAL A 265 4.71 6.76 -10.50
N GLU A 266 5.75 6.29 -11.20
CA GLU A 266 5.61 5.50 -12.44
C GLU A 266 4.72 4.28 -12.30
N CYS A 267 4.78 3.57 -11.17
CA CYS A 267 4.00 2.35 -10.97
C CYS A 267 2.48 2.60 -10.87
N TYR A 268 2.04 3.84 -10.57
CA TYR A 268 0.62 4.20 -10.50
C TYR A 268 0.14 5.02 -11.69
N GLN A 269 1.05 5.38 -12.60
CA GLN A 269 0.66 6.11 -13.80
C GLN A 269 -0.37 5.30 -14.60
N ASP A 270 -1.48 5.95 -14.95
CA ASP A 270 -2.61 5.36 -15.69
C ASP A 270 -3.29 4.18 -14.96
N ALA A 271 -3.18 4.11 -13.63
CA ALA A 271 -3.84 3.08 -12.85
C ALA A 271 -5.37 3.13 -13.07
N PRO A 272 -6.00 2.01 -13.50
CA PRO A 272 -7.43 1.95 -13.75
C PRO A 272 -8.22 1.89 -12.43
N CYS A 273 -8.22 3.00 -11.69
CA CYS A 273 -8.93 3.17 -10.42
C CYS A 273 -9.67 4.51 -10.39
N ILE A 274 -10.53 4.68 -9.42
CA ILE A 274 -11.26 5.93 -9.18
C ILE A 274 -10.61 6.63 -7.99
N THR A 275 -10.08 7.84 -8.22
CA THR A 275 -9.53 8.65 -7.13
C THR A 275 -10.56 9.65 -6.64
N VAL A 276 -10.64 9.81 -5.31
CA VAL A 276 -11.52 10.78 -4.66
C VAL A 276 -10.70 11.81 -3.91
N LYS A 277 -11.05 13.09 -4.08
CA LYS A 277 -10.52 14.19 -3.25
C LYS A 277 -11.15 14.20 -1.86
N SER A 278 -12.33 13.65 -1.74
CA SER A 278 -13.08 13.52 -0.49
C SER A 278 -14.04 12.34 -0.57
N TRP A 279 -14.10 11.55 0.49
CA TRP A 279 -15.06 10.44 0.61
C TRP A 279 -16.53 10.87 0.55
N LYS A 280 -16.85 12.18 0.68
CA LYS A 280 -18.17 12.72 0.43
C LYS A 280 -18.69 12.49 -0.99
N GLN A 281 -17.78 12.24 -1.94
CA GLN A 281 -18.11 11.93 -3.36
C GLN A 281 -18.59 10.48 -3.55
N LEU A 282 -18.36 9.60 -2.56
CA LEU A 282 -18.66 8.17 -2.69
C LEU A 282 -20.11 7.85 -3.03
N PRO A 283 -21.14 8.47 -2.40
CA PRO A 283 -22.54 8.19 -2.74
C PRO A 283 -22.84 8.47 -4.22
N ASP A 284 -22.35 9.59 -4.75
CA ASP A 284 -22.60 9.99 -6.14
C ASP A 284 -21.90 9.04 -7.13
N ILE A 285 -20.68 8.59 -6.80
CA ILE A 285 -19.93 7.60 -7.58
C ILE A 285 -20.69 6.27 -7.62
N LEU A 286 -21.22 5.80 -6.50
CA LEU A 286 -21.92 4.51 -6.42
C LEU A 286 -23.28 4.47 -7.13
N ILE A 287 -23.90 5.62 -7.38
CA ILE A 287 -25.15 5.74 -8.14
C ILE A 287 -24.88 5.70 -9.66
N ASN A 288 -23.67 6.06 -10.08
CA ASN A 288 -23.32 6.12 -11.50
C ASN A 288 -23.08 4.71 -12.06
N ILE A 289 -24.08 4.18 -12.75
CA ILE A 289 -24.09 2.82 -13.35
C ILE A 289 -23.03 2.68 -14.46
N ASP A 290 -22.59 3.78 -15.10
CA ASP A 290 -21.65 3.75 -16.23
C ASP A 290 -20.21 3.36 -15.84
N LEU A 291 -19.89 3.24 -14.53
CA LEU A 291 -18.59 2.78 -14.08
C LEU A 291 -18.19 1.42 -14.67
N TYR A 292 -19.14 0.50 -14.80
CA TYR A 292 -18.87 -0.84 -15.34
C TYR A 292 -18.61 -0.85 -16.85
N ASN A 293 -18.97 0.22 -17.56
CA ASN A 293 -18.68 0.36 -19.00
C ASN A 293 -17.26 0.89 -19.23
N THR A 294 -16.70 1.61 -18.25
CA THR A 294 -15.36 2.20 -18.34
C THR A 294 -14.26 1.22 -17.90
N PHE A 295 -14.59 0.33 -16.99
CA PHE A 295 -13.64 -0.62 -16.39
C PHE A 295 -13.99 -2.05 -16.78
N SER A 296 -12.98 -2.90 -16.98
CA SER A 296 -13.15 -4.35 -17.07
C SER A 296 -12.18 -5.07 -16.14
N PRO A 297 -12.56 -6.23 -15.56
CA PRO A 297 -11.68 -7.00 -14.70
C PRO A 297 -10.35 -7.37 -15.37
N SER A 298 -10.37 -7.65 -16.68
CA SER A 298 -9.18 -8.01 -17.45
C SER A 298 -8.22 -6.83 -17.64
N ILE A 299 -8.71 -5.61 -17.88
CA ILE A 299 -7.87 -4.40 -17.97
C ILE A 299 -7.23 -4.10 -16.62
N ILE A 300 -8.01 -4.16 -15.54
CA ILE A 300 -7.50 -3.92 -14.18
C ILE A 300 -6.45 -4.97 -13.81
N ARG A 301 -6.75 -6.25 -14.06
CA ARG A 301 -5.81 -7.34 -13.82
C ARG A 301 -4.53 -7.18 -14.65
N LYS A 302 -4.64 -6.85 -15.93
CA LYS A 302 -3.48 -6.62 -16.79
C LYS A 302 -2.59 -5.51 -16.24
N PHE A 303 -3.16 -4.39 -15.79
CA PHE A 303 -2.39 -3.32 -15.14
C PHE A 303 -1.62 -3.84 -13.92
N TYR A 304 -2.29 -4.62 -13.05
CA TYR A 304 -1.64 -5.24 -11.92
C TYR A 304 -0.47 -6.14 -12.36
N ASP A 305 -0.69 -7.01 -13.33
CA ASP A 305 0.35 -7.94 -13.81
C ASP A 305 1.56 -7.20 -14.40
N ASP A 306 1.32 -6.13 -15.17
CA ASP A 306 2.36 -5.35 -15.83
C ASP A 306 3.14 -4.43 -14.87
N LYS A 307 2.50 -3.87 -13.82
CA LYS A 307 3.09 -2.81 -12.98
C LYS A 307 3.27 -3.18 -11.51
N LEU A 308 2.34 -3.92 -10.93
CA LEU A 308 2.22 -4.12 -9.47
C LEU A 308 2.47 -5.56 -9.03
N SER A 309 2.54 -6.50 -9.96
CA SER A 309 2.94 -7.87 -9.66
C SER A 309 4.43 -7.94 -9.32
N ILE A 310 4.87 -9.02 -8.68
CA ILE A 310 6.29 -9.25 -8.38
C ILE A 310 7.16 -9.14 -9.66
N ASN A 311 6.68 -9.67 -10.79
CA ASN A 311 7.37 -9.58 -12.08
C ASN A 311 7.41 -8.13 -12.61
N GLY A 312 6.29 -7.39 -12.53
CA GLY A 312 6.22 -5.99 -12.94
C GLY A 312 7.13 -5.10 -12.10
N ILE A 313 7.11 -5.29 -10.77
CA ILE A 313 8.01 -4.56 -9.85
C ILE A 313 9.47 -4.90 -10.11
N ALA A 314 9.80 -6.17 -10.33
CA ALA A 314 11.19 -6.57 -10.66
C ALA A 314 11.66 -5.98 -12.00
N GLN A 315 10.77 -5.90 -13.00
CA GLN A 315 11.09 -5.24 -14.27
C GLN A 315 11.29 -3.74 -14.10
N TYR A 316 10.46 -3.08 -13.30
CA TYR A 316 10.63 -1.66 -12.96
C TYR A 316 11.98 -1.40 -12.29
N VAL A 317 12.33 -2.17 -11.25
CA VAL A 317 13.61 -2.05 -10.54
C VAL A 317 14.78 -2.29 -11.49
N TYR A 318 14.73 -3.34 -12.30
CA TYR A 318 15.75 -3.65 -13.30
C TYR A 318 15.98 -2.48 -14.27
N ASN A 319 14.90 -1.90 -14.82
CA ASN A 319 15.01 -0.76 -15.74
C ASN A 319 15.64 0.47 -15.05
N ARG A 320 15.32 0.73 -13.77
CA ARG A 320 15.91 1.83 -13.01
C ARG A 320 17.41 1.65 -12.76
N ILE A 321 17.84 0.42 -12.49
CA ILE A 321 19.27 0.10 -12.31
C ILE A 321 20.04 0.30 -13.62
N LEU A 322 19.49 -0.09 -14.76
CA LEU A 322 20.15 0.06 -16.05
C LEU A 322 20.13 1.48 -16.63
N SER A 323 19.30 2.39 -16.10
CA SER A 323 19.15 3.77 -16.63
C SER A 323 20.22 4.74 -16.14
N ILE A 324 21.21 4.27 -15.37
CA ILE A 324 22.35 5.05 -14.86
C ILE A 324 23.63 4.64 -15.54
#